data_7b8a8caded9e69dfd3a147a48568d3a7
#
_entry.id   7b8a8caded9e69dfd3a147a48568d3a7
#
_cell.length_a   1.000
_cell.length_b   1.000
_cell.length_c   1.000
_cell.angle_alpha   90.00
_cell.angle_beta   90.00
_cell.angle_gamma   90.00
#
_symmetry.space_group_name_H-M   'P 1'
#
loop_
_entity.id
_entity.type
_entity.pdbx_description
1 polymer ?
#
loop_
_entity_poly.entity_id
_entity_poly.type
_entity_poly.pdbx_seq_one_letter_code
_entity_poly.pdbx_strand_id
1 'polypeptide(L)'
;SIAVQQARLLGTSRYSVGELSQEMYKIGMSYSINVGQSETTVSLSGLTSQLDTSFKLLNHIINDIQPSQDVTYALIKKTIQVRANSLKNPKSILWNGLQNFAIYGEKSPLMDKLSNNSIEALKSDSLLLEYKTVFEFKPQVLFYGETSSEAVKKIISNSIFLTGNKLESPKIDFERNSMTETKIFVLDYDLKQSEILLLSKATTFKKEELAANNVFNEYYGGSMSSVIFEEIREKRALAYSTFATHTSAKDTTKPQYTYGYLGCQTDKTVEAIEAMIDILQYMPKDSLKFQQAKLSIQQRLASSRTTRSSKLSSFWANKKLGFKESKNEQIYNRLKDLELNDIVDFHKKNVSRNQFSIVIVSNLEYLDIENLKKFGKVEVLKVENLYPY
;
A
#
# COMPACT_ATOMS: atom_id res chain seq x y z
N SER A 1 7.57 3.39 -11.58
CA SER A 1 7.87 4.04 -12.87
C SER A 1 8.52 3.06 -13.83
N ILE A 2 8.13 3.11 -15.11
CA ILE A 2 8.73 2.29 -16.20
C ILE A 2 10.21 2.68 -16.36
N ALA A 3 10.53 3.96 -16.24
CA ALA A 3 11.90 4.48 -16.32
C ALA A 3 12.85 3.80 -15.32
N VAL A 4 12.44 3.68 -14.06
CA VAL A 4 13.25 2.99 -13.02
C VAL A 4 13.35 1.49 -13.30
N GLN A 5 12.30 0.86 -13.82
CA GLN A 5 12.36 -0.56 -14.19
C GLN A 5 13.32 -0.80 -15.36
N GLN A 6 13.31 0.08 -16.36
CA GLN A 6 14.27 0.04 -17.47
C GLN A 6 15.71 0.21 -16.96
N ALA A 7 15.97 1.23 -16.14
CA ALA A 7 17.31 1.51 -15.62
C ALA A 7 17.96 0.31 -14.93
N ARG A 8 17.15 -0.55 -14.29
CA ARG A 8 17.65 -1.78 -13.65
C ARG A 8 18.05 -2.89 -14.62
N LEU A 9 17.61 -2.82 -15.86
CA LEU A 9 17.85 -3.81 -16.89
C LEU A 9 18.96 -3.39 -17.88
N LEU A 10 19.55 -2.22 -17.65
CA LEU A 10 20.57 -1.64 -18.52
C LEU A 10 21.94 -1.69 -17.87
N GLY A 11 22.97 -1.84 -18.71
CA GLY A 11 24.37 -1.70 -18.32
C GLY A 11 24.83 -0.26 -18.39
N THR A 12 26.14 -0.07 -18.17
CA THR A 12 26.85 1.21 -18.33
C THR A 12 27.80 1.13 -19.52
N SER A 13 28.50 2.24 -19.85
CA SER A 13 29.53 2.20 -20.88
C SER A 13 30.69 1.24 -20.59
N ARG A 14 30.90 0.90 -19.30
CA ARG A 14 32.00 0.05 -18.83
C ARG A 14 31.58 -1.37 -18.53
N TYR A 15 30.35 -1.58 -18.14
CA TYR A 15 29.88 -2.84 -17.56
C TYR A 15 28.54 -3.24 -18.16
N SER A 16 28.43 -4.46 -18.62
CA SER A 16 27.14 -5.11 -18.83
C SER A 16 26.39 -5.30 -17.50
N VAL A 17 25.11 -5.64 -17.54
CA VAL A 17 24.30 -5.91 -16.34
C VAL A 17 24.90 -7.05 -15.50
N GLY A 18 25.44 -8.09 -16.17
CA GLY A 18 26.09 -9.21 -15.50
C GLY A 18 27.38 -8.80 -14.79
N GLU A 19 28.23 -8.00 -15.46
CA GLU A 19 29.46 -7.46 -14.87
C GLU A 19 29.18 -6.50 -13.72
N LEU A 20 28.17 -5.64 -13.82
CA LEU A 20 27.73 -4.79 -12.69
C LEU A 20 27.34 -5.63 -11.47
N SER A 21 26.62 -6.72 -11.70
CA SER A 21 26.23 -7.64 -10.62
C SER A 21 27.47 -8.28 -9.97
N GLN A 22 28.49 -8.64 -10.76
CA GLN A 22 29.74 -9.17 -10.24
C GLN A 22 30.54 -8.12 -9.47
N GLU A 23 30.64 -6.89 -9.98
CA GLU A 23 31.35 -5.80 -9.28
C GLU A 23 30.68 -5.47 -7.95
N MET A 24 29.35 -5.40 -7.92
CA MET A 24 28.59 -5.23 -6.68
C MET A 24 28.85 -6.38 -5.69
N TYR A 25 28.85 -7.61 -6.18
CA TYR A 25 29.11 -8.79 -5.35
C TYR A 25 30.53 -8.77 -4.72
N LYS A 26 31.55 -8.42 -5.49
CA LYS A 26 32.96 -8.33 -5.00
C LYS A 26 33.12 -7.41 -3.79
N ILE A 27 32.33 -6.31 -3.75
CA ILE A 27 32.39 -5.33 -2.65
C ILE A 27 31.25 -5.52 -1.64
N GLY A 28 30.44 -6.59 -1.77
CA GLY A 28 29.32 -6.87 -0.87
C GLY A 28 28.25 -5.79 -0.89
N MET A 29 28.04 -5.13 -2.04
CA MET A 29 27.08 -4.04 -2.22
C MET A 29 25.76 -4.54 -2.79
N SER A 30 24.66 -3.96 -2.33
CA SER A 30 23.36 -4.02 -3.01
C SER A 30 22.68 -2.67 -2.99
N TYR A 31 21.94 -2.36 -4.06
CA TYR A 31 21.11 -1.15 -4.10
C TYR A 31 19.73 -1.45 -4.65
N SER A 32 18.78 -0.57 -4.32
CA SER A 32 17.45 -0.59 -4.90
C SER A 32 16.90 0.83 -5.05
N ILE A 33 16.06 1.03 -6.06
CA ILE A 33 15.31 2.27 -6.27
C ILE A 33 13.84 1.89 -6.30
N ASN A 34 13.05 2.37 -5.35
CA ASN A 34 11.63 2.09 -5.22
C ASN A 34 10.84 3.39 -5.37
N VAL A 35 9.98 3.42 -6.38
CA VAL A 35 9.08 4.56 -6.65
C VAL A 35 7.74 4.26 -6.01
N GLY A 36 7.40 5.03 -4.98
CA GLY A 36 6.09 5.04 -4.34
C GLY A 36 5.20 6.16 -4.89
N GLN A 37 4.01 6.27 -4.33
CA GLN A 37 3.05 7.31 -4.72
C GLN A 37 3.48 8.71 -4.25
N SER A 38 4.12 8.80 -3.08
CA SER A 38 4.51 10.07 -2.45
C SER A 38 6.02 10.26 -2.27
N GLU A 39 6.81 9.24 -2.52
CA GLU A 39 8.26 9.31 -2.35
C GLU A 39 8.98 8.27 -3.21
N THR A 40 10.18 8.61 -3.64
CA THR A 40 11.12 7.65 -4.24
C THR A 40 12.22 7.39 -3.25
N THR A 41 12.49 6.11 -2.97
CA THR A 41 13.53 5.68 -2.03
C THR A 41 14.67 5.00 -2.79
N VAL A 42 15.87 5.55 -2.64
CA VAL A 42 17.11 4.89 -3.08
C VAL A 42 17.78 4.29 -1.84
N SER A 43 17.95 2.98 -1.85
CA SER A 43 18.60 2.26 -0.75
C SER A 43 19.92 1.68 -1.21
N LEU A 44 20.96 1.88 -0.43
CA LEU A 44 22.27 1.28 -0.59
C LEU A 44 22.62 0.53 0.68
N SER A 45 23.05 -0.72 0.56
CA SER A 45 23.55 -1.51 1.69
C SER A 45 24.82 -2.28 1.29
N GLY A 46 25.71 -2.46 2.26
CA GLY A 46 26.99 -3.11 2.02
C GLY A 46 27.88 -3.12 3.25
N LEU A 47 29.15 -3.46 3.03
CA LEU A 47 30.17 -3.46 4.07
C LEU A 47 30.62 -2.04 4.39
N THR A 48 30.79 -1.72 5.68
CA THR A 48 31.27 -0.41 6.15
C THR A 48 32.63 -0.04 5.53
N SER A 49 33.54 -1.00 5.41
CA SER A 49 34.87 -0.81 4.78
C SER A 49 34.81 -0.48 3.30
N GLN A 50 33.70 -0.78 2.62
CA GLN A 50 33.48 -0.54 1.19
C GLN A 50 32.52 0.63 0.91
N LEU A 51 32.20 1.45 1.91
CA LEU A 51 31.17 2.51 1.78
C LEU A 51 31.52 3.49 0.65
N ASP A 52 32.74 4.00 0.60
CA ASP A 52 33.20 4.94 -0.44
C ASP A 52 33.16 4.29 -1.83
N THR A 53 33.69 3.06 -1.96
CA THR A 53 33.67 2.31 -3.22
C THR A 53 32.25 2.05 -3.69
N SER A 54 31.35 1.70 -2.75
CA SER A 54 29.95 1.46 -3.05
C SER A 54 29.23 2.72 -3.56
N PHE A 55 29.51 3.89 -2.96
CA PHE A 55 28.96 5.16 -3.46
C PHE A 55 29.53 5.55 -4.81
N LYS A 56 30.82 5.33 -5.08
CA LYS A 56 31.43 5.58 -6.39
C LYS A 56 30.79 4.69 -7.48
N LEU A 57 30.60 3.40 -7.17
CA LEU A 57 29.94 2.48 -8.10
C LEU A 57 28.48 2.87 -8.33
N LEU A 58 27.74 3.24 -7.28
CA LEU A 58 26.36 3.69 -7.39
C LEU A 58 26.25 4.94 -8.25
N ASN A 59 27.11 5.94 -8.04
CA ASN A 59 27.17 7.14 -8.86
C ASN A 59 27.48 6.81 -10.33
N HIS A 60 28.40 5.91 -10.60
CA HIS A 60 28.69 5.44 -11.95
C HIS A 60 27.46 4.78 -12.58
N ILE A 61 26.80 3.86 -11.88
CA ILE A 61 25.57 3.22 -12.37
C ILE A 61 24.51 4.24 -12.72
N ILE A 62 24.25 5.23 -11.86
CA ILE A 62 23.17 6.19 -12.10
C ILE A 62 23.49 7.14 -13.27
N ASN A 63 24.72 7.58 -13.37
CA ASN A 63 25.11 8.62 -14.36
C ASN A 63 25.40 8.06 -15.75
N ASP A 64 25.87 6.82 -15.85
CA ASP A 64 26.46 6.24 -17.07
C ASP A 64 25.61 5.09 -17.67
N ILE A 65 24.34 4.96 -17.24
CA ILE A 65 23.43 3.97 -17.86
C ILE A 65 23.33 4.23 -19.36
N GLN A 66 23.51 3.16 -20.15
CA GLN A 66 23.43 3.22 -21.60
C GLN A 66 22.04 2.79 -22.08
N PRO A 67 21.43 3.54 -23.03
CA PRO A 67 20.13 3.20 -23.58
C PRO A 67 20.16 1.90 -24.40
N SER A 68 19.06 1.14 -24.36
CA SER A 68 18.84 0.00 -25.24
C SER A 68 17.36 -0.09 -25.59
N GLN A 69 17.04 0.11 -26.87
CA GLN A 69 15.66 0.06 -27.34
C GLN A 69 15.10 -1.36 -27.28
N ASP A 70 15.91 -2.39 -27.47
CA ASP A 70 15.49 -3.80 -27.40
C ASP A 70 15.06 -4.17 -25.98
N VAL A 71 15.84 -3.73 -24.96
CA VAL A 71 15.47 -3.90 -23.55
C VAL A 71 14.17 -3.16 -23.23
N THR A 72 14.00 -1.97 -23.79
CA THR A 72 12.79 -1.16 -23.64
C THR A 72 11.57 -1.88 -24.23
N TYR A 73 11.68 -2.42 -25.43
CA TYR A 73 10.59 -3.18 -26.06
C TYR A 73 10.22 -4.43 -25.26
N ALA A 74 11.21 -5.18 -24.79
CA ALA A 74 10.95 -6.34 -23.94
C ALA A 74 10.22 -5.96 -22.63
N LEU A 75 10.62 -4.85 -21.99
CA LEU A 75 9.98 -4.33 -20.79
C LEU A 75 8.54 -3.85 -21.07
N ILE A 76 8.31 -3.15 -22.16
CA ILE A 76 6.98 -2.69 -22.59
C ILE A 76 6.06 -3.89 -22.78
N LYS A 77 6.48 -4.88 -23.58
CA LYS A 77 5.72 -6.10 -23.83
C LYS A 77 5.34 -6.81 -22.52
N LYS A 78 6.32 -6.95 -21.61
CA LYS A 78 6.08 -7.54 -20.28
C LYS A 78 5.08 -6.70 -19.47
N THR A 79 5.18 -5.38 -19.52
CA THR A 79 4.30 -4.46 -18.77
C THR A 79 2.86 -4.59 -19.24
N ILE A 80 2.62 -4.60 -20.55
CA ILE A 80 1.29 -4.79 -21.15
C ILE A 80 0.72 -6.15 -20.77
N GLN A 81 1.53 -7.20 -20.82
CA GLN A 81 1.09 -8.54 -20.41
C GLN A 81 0.72 -8.61 -18.93
N VAL A 82 1.49 -7.98 -18.05
CA VAL A 82 1.19 -7.89 -16.60
C VAL A 82 -0.13 -7.15 -16.38
N ARG A 83 -0.38 -6.06 -17.09
CA ARG A 83 -1.66 -5.34 -17.04
C ARG A 83 -2.82 -6.24 -17.46
N ALA A 84 -2.72 -6.89 -18.62
CA ALA A 84 -3.73 -7.80 -19.12
C ALA A 84 -4.01 -8.96 -18.13
N ASN A 85 -2.96 -9.52 -17.53
CA ASN A 85 -3.11 -10.56 -16.51
C ASN A 85 -3.75 -10.05 -15.22
N SER A 86 -3.48 -8.79 -14.82
CA SER A 86 -4.11 -8.20 -13.63
C SER A 86 -5.62 -8.03 -13.80
N LEU A 87 -6.08 -7.75 -15.02
CA LEU A 87 -7.50 -7.64 -15.36
C LEU A 87 -8.22 -9.02 -15.42
N LYS A 88 -7.47 -10.13 -15.45
CA LYS A 88 -8.03 -11.49 -15.33
C LYS A 88 -8.16 -11.95 -13.88
N ASN A 89 -7.74 -11.15 -12.92
CA ASN A 89 -7.81 -11.47 -11.50
C ASN A 89 -8.84 -10.57 -10.80
N PRO A 90 -10.00 -11.11 -10.40
CA PRO A 90 -11.07 -10.34 -9.76
C PRO A 90 -10.63 -9.61 -8.50
N LYS A 91 -9.78 -10.25 -7.67
CA LYS A 91 -9.22 -9.60 -6.48
C LYS A 91 -8.30 -8.44 -6.82
N SER A 92 -7.53 -8.55 -7.91
CA SER A 92 -6.71 -7.43 -8.40
C SER A 92 -7.59 -6.25 -8.85
N ILE A 93 -8.69 -6.53 -9.53
CA ILE A 93 -9.66 -5.51 -9.95
C ILE A 93 -10.29 -4.85 -8.71
N LEU A 94 -10.75 -5.65 -7.74
CA LEU A 94 -11.35 -5.15 -6.50
C LEU A 94 -10.39 -4.23 -5.74
N TRP A 95 -9.19 -4.73 -5.43
CA TRP A 95 -8.25 -4.03 -4.55
C TRP A 95 -7.45 -2.91 -5.22
N ASN A 96 -7.19 -2.99 -6.51
CA ASN A 96 -6.46 -1.93 -7.22
C ASN A 96 -7.40 -0.98 -7.97
N GLY A 97 -8.40 -1.51 -8.70
CA GLY A 97 -9.29 -0.71 -9.52
C GLY A 97 -10.42 -0.08 -8.71
N LEU A 98 -11.35 -0.90 -8.27
CA LEU A 98 -12.59 -0.45 -7.62
C LEU A 98 -12.35 0.26 -6.28
N GLN A 99 -11.39 -0.21 -5.47
CA GLN A 99 -11.02 0.48 -4.24
C GLN A 99 -10.53 1.91 -4.50
N ASN A 100 -9.66 2.09 -5.51
CA ASN A 100 -9.19 3.42 -5.88
C ASN A 100 -10.34 4.28 -6.42
N PHE A 101 -11.21 3.72 -7.25
CA PHE A 101 -12.38 4.43 -7.75
C PHE A 101 -13.31 4.86 -6.60
N ALA A 102 -13.57 3.98 -5.63
CA ALA A 102 -14.37 4.32 -4.44
C ALA A 102 -13.76 5.49 -3.64
N ILE A 103 -12.44 5.54 -3.53
CA ILE A 103 -11.74 6.59 -2.75
C ILE A 103 -11.63 7.90 -3.53
N TYR A 104 -11.34 7.87 -4.84
CA TYR A 104 -10.96 9.03 -5.64
C TYR A 104 -11.93 9.37 -6.78
N GLY A 105 -12.87 8.46 -7.14
CA GLY A 105 -13.73 8.63 -8.30
C GLY A 105 -12.99 8.53 -9.63
N GLU A 106 -13.51 9.21 -10.63
CA GLU A 106 -12.95 9.25 -12.00
C GLU A 106 -11.55 9.86 -12.08
N LYS A 107 -11.18 10.72 -11.11
CA LYS A 107 -9.84 11.31 -10.97
C LYS A 107 -8.90 10.44 -10.14
N SER A 108 -9.11 9.13 -10.16
CA SER A 108 -8.25 8.17 -9.48
C SER A 108 -6.79 8.29 -9.96
N PRO A 109 -5.78 8.16 -9.05
CA PRO A 109 -4.37 8.09 -9.44
C PRO A 109 -4.04 7.00 -10.46
N LEU A 110 -4.93 6.03 -10.63
CA LEU A 110 -4.79 5.00 -11.65
C LEU A 110 -5.00 5.54 -13.06
N MET A 111 -5.85 6.56 -13.21
CA MET A 111 -6.14 7.18 -14.50
C MET A 111 -4.98 8.03 -15.02
N ASP A 112 -4.04 8.42 -14.15
CA ASP A 112 -2.79 9.11 -14.56
C ASP A 112 -1.74 8.17 -15.17
N LYS A 113 -2.00 6.86 -15.18
CA LYS A 113 -1.10 5.91 -15.83
C LYS A 113 -1.17 6.05 -17.35
N LEU A 114 -0.04 5.90 -18.01
CA LEU A 114 0.01 5.86 -19.48
C LEU A 114 -0.86 4.74 -20.05
N SER A 115 -1.58 5.00 -21.13
CA SER A 115 -2.28 3.97 -21.90
C SER A 115 -1.31 2.96 -22.49
N ASN A 116 -1.79 1.82 -22.98
CA ASN A 116 -0.92 0.85 -23.65
C ASN A 116 -0.30 1.43 -24.92
N ASN A 117 -1.06 2.18 -25.72
CA ASN A 117 -0.54 2.86 -26.91
C ASN A 117 0.56 3.87 -26.55
N SER A 118 0.36 4.63 -25.47
CA SER A 118 1.38 5.59 -25.01
C SER A 118 2.65 4.90 -24.54
N ILE A 119 2.53 3.71 -23.91
CA ILE A 119 3.69 2.92 -23.49
C ILE A 119 4.45 2.35 -24.67
N GLU A 120 3.76 1.87 -25.71
CA GLU A 120 4.38 1.33 -26.93
C GLU A 120 5.21 2.36 -27.69
N ALA A 121 4.85 3.63 -27.57
CA ALA A 121 5.60 4.75 -28.19
C ALA A 121 6.86 5.18 -27.41
N LEU A 122 7.11 4.64 -26.22
CA LEU A 122 8.24 5.05 -25.39
C LEU A 122 9.59 4.69 -26.02
N LYS A 123 10.53 5.60 -25.89
CA LYS A 123 11.92 5.44 -26.32
C LYS A 123 12.85 5.29 -25.13
N SER A 124 13.91 4.48 -25.31
CA SER A 124 14.90 4.24 -24.27
C SER A 124 15.52 5.50 -23.71
N ASP A 125 15.93 6.42 -24.60
CA ASP A 125 16.54 7.69 -24.19
C ASP A 125 15.59 8.58 -23.37
N SER A 126 14.32 8.67 -23.79
CA SER A 126 13.30 9.45 -23.07
C SER A 126 13.05 8.89 -21.66
N LEU A 127 13.04 7.57 -21.51
CA LEU A 127 12.92 6.93 -20.19
C LEU A 127 14.16 7.17 -19.33
N LEU A 128 15.37 7.23 -19.89
CA LEU A 128 16.57 7.57 -19.13
C LEU A 128 16.58 9.04 -18.69
N LEU A 129 16.07 9.95 -19.52
CA LEU A 129 15.87 11.35 -19.10
C LEU A 129 14.90 11.42 -17.91
N GLU A 130 13.76 10.75 -17.99
CA GLU A 130 12.78 10.65 -16.90
C GLU A 130 13.37 9.99 -15.65
N TYR A 131 14.20 8.94 -15.80
CA TYR A 131 14.91 8.33 -14.69
C TYR A 131 15.82 9.34 -13.95
N LYS A 132 16.52 10.19 -14.68
CA LYS A 132 17.43 11.19 -14.10
C LYS A 132 16.70 12.26 -13.29
N THR A 133 15.45 12.60 -13.64
CA THR A 133 14.66 13.58 -12.88
C THR A 133 14.45 13.16 -11.42
N VAL A 134 14.48 11.88 -11.11
CA VAL A 134 14.40 11.36 -9.71
C VAL A 134 15.48 12.01 -8.83
N PHE A 135 16.64 12.29 -9.40
CA PHE A 135 17.80 12.82 -8.68
C PHE A 135 17.90 14.35 -8.66
N GLU A 136 16.96 15.03 -9.28
CA GLU A 136 16.88 16.50 -9.28
C GLU A 136 16.27 17.06 -8.01
N PHE A 137 15.55 16.23 -7.26
CA PHE A 137 14.88 16.64 -6.04
C PHE A 137 15.79 16.56 -4.82
N LYS A 138 15.55 17.46 -3.86
CA LYS A 138 16.27 17.51 -2.59
C LYS A 138 16.04 16.23 -1.78
N PRO A 139 17.09 15.44 -1.52
CA PRO A 139 16.93 14.19 -0.81
C PRO A 139 16.91 14.38 0.70
N GLN A 140 16.25 13.45 1.39
CA GLN A 140 16.51 13.19 2.79
C GLN A 140 17.44 11.98 2.89
N VAL A 141 18.61 12.14 3.50
CA VAL A 141 19.57 11.05 3.68
C VAL A 141 19.42 10.46 5.07
N LEU A 142 19.29 9.15 5.14
CA LEU A 142 19.27 8.37 6.37
C LEU A 142 20.42 7.36 6.32
N PHE A 143 21.22 7.31 7.36
CA PHE A 143 22.33 6.36 7.47
C PHE A 143 22.24 5.56 8.77
N TYR A 144 22.57 4.28 8.67
CA TYR A 144 22.73 3.38 9.81
C TYR A 144 23.98 2.52 9.59
N GLY A 145 24.97 2.70 10.43
CA GLY A 145 26.26 1.98 10.35
C GLY A 145 27.25 2.51 11.40
N GLU A 146 28.48 2.02 11.35
CA GLU A 146 29.54 2.37 12.30
C GLU A 146 30.34 3.63 11.90
N THR A 147 30.21 4.06 10.64
CA THR A 147 30.89 5.25 10.12
C THR A 147 30.30 6.51 10.74
N SER A 148 31.16 7.48 11.12
CA SER A 148 30.69 8.76 11.66
C SER A 148 29.87 9.55 10.65
N SER A 149 28.97 10.40 11.13
CA SER A 149 28.14 11.24 10.26
C SER A 149 28.94 12.20 9.38
N GLU A 150 30.07 12.69 9.88
CA GLU A 150 31.00 13.56 9.17
C GLU A 150 31.67 12.83 8.00
N ALA A 151 32.14 11.60 8.24
CA ALA A 151 32.74 10.77 7.19
C ALA A 151 31.70 10.40 6.11
N VAL A 152 30.48 10.03 6.51
CA VAL A 152 29.39 9.77 5.56
C VAL A 152 29.07 11.01 4.73
N LYS A 153 28.92 12.18 5.36
CA LYS A 153 28.69 13.44 4.63
C LYS A 153 29.78 13.72 3.61
N LYS A 154 31.05 13.51 3.96
CA LYS A 154 32.19 13.69 3.05
C LYS A 154 32.10 12.74 1.84
N ILE A 155 31.77 11.45 2.07
CA ILE A 155 31.63 10.44 1.01
C ILE A 155 30.52 10.83 0.02
N ILE A 156 29.35 11.24 0.54
CA ILE A 156 28.17 11.54 -0.31
C ILE A 156 28.17 12.95 -0.89
N SER A 157 29.03 13.87 -0.41
CA SER A 157 29.01 15.29 -0.82
C SER A 157 29.16 15.50 -2.33
N ASN A 158 29.90 14.63 -3.00
CA ASN A 158 30.14 14.66 -4.44
C ASN A 158 29.20 13.73 -5.23
N SER A 159 28.18 13.19 -4.59
CA SER A 159 27.22 12.30 -5.25
C SER A 159 26.15 13.07 -6.00
N ILE A 160 25.60 12.46 -7.06
CA ILE A 160 24.45 13.00 -7.80
C ILE A 160 23.25 13.36 -6.89
N PHE A 161 23.16 12.75 -5.71
CA PHE A 161 22.09 13.05 -4.75
C PHE A 161 22.19 14.46 -4.14
N LEU A 162 23.40 15.02 -4.01
CA LEU A 162 23.65 16.29 -3.32
C LEU A 162 24.22 17.38 -4.20
N THR A 163 24.73 17.05 -5.38
CA THR A 163 25.30 18.02 -6.32
C THR A 163 24.23 18.70 -7.17
N GLY A 164 24.51 19.91 -7.62
CA GLY A 164 23.61 20.71 -8.45
C GLY A 164 22.49 21.41 -7.65
N ASN A 165 21.70 22.21 -8.35
CA ASN A 165 20.51 22.86 -7.78
C ASN A 165 19.41 21.83 -7.61
N LYS A 166 19.02 21.57 -6.36
CA LYS A 166 17.97 20.60 -6.03
C LYS A 166 16.61 21.29 -5.90
N LEU A 167 15.62 20.72 -6.58
CA LEU A 167 14.24 21.17 -6.54
C LEU A 167 13.55 20.68 -5.24
N GLU A 168 12.63 21.45 -4.74
CA GLU A 168 11.72 20.96 -3.70
C GLU A 168 10.72 19.97 -4.31
N SER A 169 10.42 18.91 -3.57
CA SER A 169 9.51 17.87 -4.05
C SER A 169 8.08 18.41 -4.17
N PRO A 170 7.41 18.27 -5.32
CA PRO A 170 6.04 18.71 -5.46
C PRO A 170 5.13 17.90 -4.51
N LYS A 171 4.18 18.58 -3.88
CA LYS A 171 3.12 17.90 -3.12
C LYS A 171 2.01 17.52 -4.08
N ILE A 172 1.95 16.25 -4.43
CA ILE A 172 0.84 15.70 -5.21
C ILE A 172 -0.21 15.19 -4.24
N ASP A 173 -1.41 15.75 -4.28
CA ASP A 173 -2.56 15.29 -3.53
C ASP A 173 -3.72 15.03 -4.48
N PHE A 174 -4.35 13.87 -4.31
CA PHE A 174 -5.53 13.48 -5.07
C PHE A 174 -6.77 13.73 -4.20
N GLU A 175 -7.75 14.42 -4.78
CA GLU A 175 -9.02 14.64 -4.11
C GLU A 175 -9.69 13.32 -3.78
N ARG A 176 -10.27 13.22 -2.58
CA ARG A 176 -10.93 12.02 -2.09
C ARG A 176 -12.42 12.24 -1.97
N ASN A 177 -13.19 11.25 -2.37
CA ASN A 177 -14.64 11.25 -2.19
C ASN A 177 -15.01 11.49 -0.72
N SER A 178 -16.06 12.26 -0.51
CA SER A 178 -16.55 12.58 0.84
C SER A 178 -17.16 11.37 1.56
N MET A 179 -17.77 10.43 0.81
CA MET A 179 -18.50 9.26 1.33
C MET A 179 -19.63 9.67 2.29
N THR A 180 -20.41 10.68 1.92
CA THR A 180 -21.55 11.19 2.71
C THR A 180 -22.85 10.41 2.46
N GLU A 181 -22.89 9.56 1.46
CA GLU A 181 -23.98 8.65 1.12
C GLU A 181 -23.44 7.29 0.72
N THR A 182 -24.25 6.25 0.87
CA THR A 182 -23.87 4.91 0.41
C THR A 182 -24.00 4.82 -1.11
N LYS A 183 -22.90 4.42 -1.75
CA LYS A 183 -22.83 4.14 -3.19
C LYS A 183 -22.33 2.73 -3.41
N ILE A 184 -22.88 2.07 -4.42
CA ILE A 184 -22.53 0.71 -4.78
C ILE A 184 -22.00 0.73 -6.20
N PHE A 185 -20.78 0.28 -6.39
CA PHE A 185 -20.13 0.17 -7.69
C PHE A 185 -19.95 -1.30 -8.03
N VAL A 186 -20.53 -1.73 -9.11
CA VAL A 186 -20.47 -3.12 -9.56
C VAL A 186 -19.71 -3.20 -10.86
N LEU A 187 -18.76 -4.11 -10.94
CA LEU A 187 -18.07 -4.46 -12.17
C LEU A 187 -18.48 -5.87 -12.56
N ASP A 188 -19.03 -5.99 -13.79
CA ASP A 188 -19.42 -7.28 -14.35
C ASP A 188 -18.20 -8.13 -14.66
N TYR A 189 -18.22 -9.35 -14.16
CA TYR A 189 -17.15 -10.31 -14.37
C TYR A 189 -17.69 -11.74 -14.27
N ASP A 190 -17.32 -12.58 -15.21
CA ASP A 190 -17.78 -13.98 -15.23
C ASP A 190 -17.17 -14.77 -14.05
N LEU A 191 -17.89 -14.78 -12.94
CA LEU A 191 -17.54 -15.42 -11.68
C LEU A 191 -18.73 -16.18 -11.09
N LYS A 192 -18.43 -17.28 -10.41
CA LYS A 192 -19.40 -17.99 -9.54
C LYS A 192 -19.46 -17.41 -8.11
N GLN A 193 -18.55 -16.53 -7.78
CA GLN A 193 -18.42 -15.90 -6.46
C GLN A 193 -18.36 -14.38 -6.63
N SER A 194 -18.89 -13.65 -5.67
CA SER A 194 -18.73 -12.21 -5.58
C SER A 194 -17.54 -11.87 -4.70
N GLU A 195 -16.71 -10.93 -5.16
CA GLU A 195 -15.66 -10.28 -4.39
C GLU A 195 -16.14 -8.88 -4.01
N ILE A 196 -16.27 -8.61 -2.72
CA ILE A 196 -16.95 -7.42 -2.21
C ILE A 196 -16.04 -6.70 -1.22
N LEU A 197 -16.02 -5.38 -1.30
CA LEU A 197 -15.33 -4.54 -0.33
C LEU A 197 -16.23 -3.38 0.07
N LEU A 198 -16.53 -3.29 1.35
CA LEU A 198 -17.20 -2.14 1.96
C LEU A 198 -16.12 -1.18 2.49
N LEU A 199 -16.19 0.08 2.11
CA LEU A 199 -15.29 1.12 2.58
C LEU A 199 -16.06 2.20 3.30
N SER A 200 -15.60 2.61 4.47
CA SER A 200 -16.06 3.83 5.12
C SER A 200 -14.89 4.75 5.44
N LYS A 201 -15.08 6.05 5.23
CA LYS A 201 -14.08 7.08 5.53
C LYS A 201 -14.14 7.42 7.00
N ALA A 202 -12.98 7.35 7.67
CA ALA A 202 -12.83 7.66 9.07
C ALA A 202 -12.09 9.00 9.28
N THR A 203 -11.76 9.28 10.53
CA THR A 203 -10.98 10.47 10.91
C THR A 203 -9.52 10.35 10.47
N THR A 204 -8.76 11.43 10.59
CA THR A 204 -7.31 11.39 10.44
C THR A 204 -6.66 10.71 11.65
N PHE A 205 -5.40 10.31 11.48
CA PHE A 205 -4.64 9.61 12.50
C PHE A 205 -4.49 10.39 13.81
N LYS A 206 -4.67 9.69 14.92
CA LYS A 206 -4.38 10.15 16.27
C LYS A 206 -3.49 9.15 16.98
N LYS A 207 -2.39 9.62 17.58
CA LYS A 207 -1.39 8.76 18.25
C LYS A 207 -2.00 7.97 19.41
N GLU A 208 -2.91 8.61 20.12
CA GLU A 208 -3.60 8.07 21.30
C GLU A 208 -4.46 6.86 20.94
N GLU A 209 -4.96 6.78 19.71
CA GLU A 209 -5.81 5.71 19.20
C GLU A 209 -5.01 4.51 18.65
N LEU A 210 -3.68 4.62 18.56
CA LEU A 210 -2.87 3.62 17.91
C LEU A 210 -2.97 2.22 18.54
N ALA A 211 -2.92 2.12 19.85
CA ALA A 211 -3.04 0.85 20.57
C ALA A 211 -4.47 0.28 20.42
N ALA A 212 -5.48 1.13 20.57
CA ALA A 212 -6.87 0.74 20.37
C ALA A 212 -7.12 0.23 18.94
N ASN A 213 -6.58 0.91 17.91
CA ASN A 213 -6.67 0.46 16.53
C ASN A 213 -6.02 -0.93 16.32
N ASN A 214 -4.85 -1.18 16.90
CA ASN A 214 -4.20 -2.48 16.79
C ASN A 214 -5.01 -3.60 17.43
N VAL A 215 -5.54 -3.37 18.65
CA VAL A 215 -6.37 -4.35 19.35
C VAL A 215 -7.71 -4.53 18.64
N PHE A 216 -8.32 -3.43 18.16
CA PHE A 216 -9.54 -3.49 17.37
C PHE A 216 -9.37 -4.40 16.15
N ASN A 217 -8.31 -4.21 15.37
CA ASN A 217 -8.07 -5.02 14.18
C ASN A 217 -7.88 -6.50 14.52
N GLU A 218 -7.15 -6.84 15.57
CA GLU A 218 -6.96 -8.24 16.02
C GLU A 218 -8.26 -8.87 16.53
N TYR A 219 -8.97 -8.15 17.41
CA TYR A 219 -10.21 -8.58 18.01
C TYR A 219 -11.34 -8.74 17.00
N TYR A 220 -11.44 -7.78 16.07
CA TYR A 220 -12.62 -7.59 15.26
C TYR A 220 -12.56 -8.32 13.92
N GLY A 221 -11.45 -8.25 13.22
CA GLY A 221 -11.42 -8.71 11.84
C GLY A 221 -10.16 -9.38 11.33
N GLY A 222 -9.09 -9.43 12.13
CA GLY A 222 -7.77 -9.82 11.63
C GLY A 222 -7.36 -11.28 11.82
N SER A 223 -8.14 -12.10 12.55
CA SER A 223 -7.79 -13.48 12.87
C SER A 223 -8.96 -14.45 12.66
N MET A 224 -8.68 -15.75 12.64
CA MET A 224 -9.74 -16.79 12.58
C MET A 224 -10.62 -16.83 13.84
N SER A 225 -10.17 -16.27 14.95
CA SER A 225 -10.96 -16.10 16.18
C SER A 225 -11.63 -14.74 16.28
N SER A 226 -11.53 -13.90 15.23
CA SER A 226 -12.11 -12.56 15.21
C SER A 226 -13.65 -12.59 15.13
N VAL A 227 -14.26 -11.51 15.59
CA VAL A 227 -15.72 -11.34 15.59
C VAL A 227 -16.29 -11.52 14.18
N ILE A 228 -15.71 -10.86 13.18
CA ILE A 228 -16.18 -10.91 11.78
C ILE A 228 -16.12 -12.33 11.21
N PHE A 229 -15.02 -13.03 11.47
CA PHE A 229 -14.85 -14.39 10.97
C PHE A 229 -15.89 -15.34 11.57
N GLU A 230 -16.10 -15.28 12.88
CA GLU A 230 -17.07 -16.12 13.57
C GLU A 230 -18.51 -15.80 13.13
N GLU A 231 -18.89 -14.52 13.13
CA GLU A 231 -20.28 -14.13 12.85
C GLU A 231 -20.70 -14.36 11.40
N ILE A 232 -19.82 -14.07 10.44
CA ILE A 232 -20.17 -14.14 9.01
C ILE A 232 -19.88 -15.52 8.43
N ARG A 233 -18.71 -16.10 8.76
CA ARG A 233 -18.28 -17.36 8.15
C ARG A 233 -18.77 -18.56 8.92
N GLU A 234 -18.53 -18.61 10.24
CA GLU A 234 -18.80 -19.82 11.04
C GLU A 234 -20.28 -19.94 11.39
N LYS A 235 -20.91 -18.87 11.90
CA LYS A 235 -22.31 -18.93 12.35
C LYS A 235 -23.33 -18.83 11.22
N ARG A 236 -23.08 -17.96 10.24
CA ARG A 236 -24.05 -17.68 9.17
C ARG A 236 -23.70 -18.36 7.84
N ALA A 237 -22.48 -18.88 7.68
CA ALA A 237 -21.98 -19.52 6.46
C ALA A 237 -22.16 -18.65 5.19
N LEU A 238 -22.08 -17.32 5.33
CA LEU A 238 -22.35 -16.37 4.24
C LEU A 238 -21.14 -16.13 3.36
N ALA A 239 -19.91 -16.30 3.86
CA ALA A 239 -18.71 -16.02 3.10
C ALA A 239 -17.63 -17.08 3.32
N TYR A 240 -16.91 -17.44 2.26
CA TYR A 240 -15.73 -18.32 2.36
C TYR A 240 -14.52 -17.59 2.95
N SER A 241 -14.42 -16.30 2.67
CA SER A 241 -13.34 -15.44 3.11
C SER A 241 -13.92 -14.09 3.54
N THR A 242 -13.59 -13.68 4.74
CA THR A 242 -14.08 -12.42 5.30
C THR A 242 -13.09 -11.84 6.30
N PHE A 243 -12.99 -10.53 6.34
CA PHE A 243 -12.29 -9.79 7.39
C PHE A 243 -12.77 -8.35 7.45
N ALA A 244 -12.46 -7.66 8.52
CA ALA A 244 -12.54 -6.21 8.58
C ALA A 244 -11.25 -5.64 9.18
N THR A 245 -10.90 -4.43 8.75
CA THR A 245 -9.71 -3.75 9.27
C THR A 245 -9.89 -2.23 9.18
N HIS A 246 -9.38 -1.55 10.20
CA HIS A 246 -9.21 -0.11 10.16
C HIS A 246 -7.75 0.21 9.79
N THR A 247 -7.55 1.04 8.77
CA THR A 247 -6.21 1.28 8.21
C THR A 247 -5.27 1.93 9.21
N SER A 248 -3.98 1.56 9.13
CA SER A 248 -2.92 2.29 9.81
C SER A 248 -2.46 3.47 8.96
N ALA A 249 -2.32 4.64 9.58
CA ALA A 249 -1.86 5.82 8.88
C ALA A 249 -0.41 5.68 8.39
N LYS A 250 -0.18 6.20 7.21
CA LYS A 250 1.16 6.47 6.65
C LYS A 250 1.47 7.97 6.60
N ASP A 251 0.42 8.78 6.71
CA ASP A 251 0.42 10.24 6.67
C ASP A 251 -0.65 10.74 7.65
N THR A 252 -0.30 11.66 8.53
CA THR A 252 -1.20 12.19 9.57
C THR A 252 -2.27 13.13 9.03
N THR A 253 -2.09 13.66 7.82
CA THR A 253 -3.01 14.60 7.17
C THR A 253 -4.12 13.90 6.39
N LYS A 254 -3.94 12.61 6.08
CA LYS A 254 -4.89 11.84 5.26
C LYS A 254 -5.90 11.12 6.14
N PRO A 255 -7.16 10.97 5.67
CA PRO A 255 -8.15 10.18 6.39
C PRO A 255 -7.76 8.71 6.40
N GLN A 256 -8.15 8.03 7.46
CA GLN A 256 -8.12 6.57 7.55
C GLN A 256 -9.42 6.00 6.98
N TYR A 257 -9.43 4.70 6.73
CA TYR A 257 -10.57 3.97 6.19
C TYR A 257 -10.80 2.69 6.99
N THR A 258 -12.06 2.32 7.13
CA THR A 258 -12.43 0.97 7.56
C THR A 258 -12.83 0.17 6.34
N TYR A 259 -12.32 -1.04 6.24
CA TYR A 259 -12.64 -2.02 5.20
C TYR A 259 -13.35 -3.21 5.80
N GLY A 260 -14.44 -3.64 5.16
CA GLY A 260 -15.05 -4.93 5.36
C GLY A 260 -14.99 -5.72 4.04
N TYR A 261 -14.31 -6.87 4.01
CA TYR A 261 -14.16 -7.70 2.82
C TYR A 261 -14.98 -8.97 2.93
N LEU A 262 -15.60 -9.36 1.82
CA LEU A 262 -16.39 -10.58 1.67
C LEU A 262 -16.07 -11.27 0.35
N GLY A 263 -15.80 -12.58 0.41
CA GLY A 263 -15.82 -13.47 -0.75
C GLY A 263 -16.93 -14.49 -0.53
N CYS A 264 -18.02 -14.38 -1.28
CA CYS A 264 -19.24 -15.19 -1.09
C CYS A 264 -19.80 -15.73 -2.40
N GLN A 265 -20.78 -16.63 -2.34
CA GLN A 265 -21.57 -16.99 -3.52
C GLN A 265 -22.37 -15.79 -4.02
N THR A 266 -22.56 -15.68 -5.34
CA THR A 266 -23.20 -14.51 -5.95
C THR A 266 -24.64 -14.31 -5.46
N ASP A 267 -25.41 -15.39 -5.27
CA ASP A 267 -26.77 -15.36 -4.74
C ASP A 267 -26.86 -14.94 -3.26
N LYS A 268 -25.74 -15.02 -2.52
CA LYS A 268 -25.61 -14.60 -1.11
C LYS A 268 -25.09 -13.18 -0.92
N THR A 269 -24.80 -12.47 -2.00
CA THR A 269 -24.17 -11.14 -1.96
C THR A 269 -24.95 -10.14 -1.10
N VAL A 270 -26.25 -10.04 -1.29
CA VAL A 270 -27.11 -9.08 -0.56
C VAL A 270 -27.13 -9.38 0.94
N GLU A 271 -27.33 -10.66 1.30
CA GLU A 271 -27.37 -11.10 2.71
C GLU A 271 -26.01 -10.92 3.40
N ALA A 272 -24.91 -11.22 2.69
CA ALA A 272 -23.56 -11.05 3.21
C ALA A 272 -23.21 -9.57 3.44
N ILE A 273 -23.62 -8.67 2.53
CA ILE A 273 -23.45 -7.21 2.70
C ILE A 273 -24.24 -6.72 3.91
N GLU A 274 -25.49 -7.14 4.06
CA GLU A 274 -26.33 -6.75 5.20
C GLU A 274 -25.71 -7.19 6.52
N ALA A 275 -25.28 -8.44 6.61
CA ALA A 275 -24.60 -8.97 7.78
C ALA A 275 -23.28 -8.21 8.11
N MET A 276 -22.50 -7.83 7.09
CA MET A 276 -21.29 -7.04 7.29
C MET A 276 -21.61 -5.62 7.79
N ILE A 277 -22.63 -4.96 7.23
CA ILE A 277 -23.07 -3.63 7.66
C ILE A 277 -23.51 -3.70 9.12
N ASP A 278 -24.34 -4.67 9.49
CA ASP A 278 -24.83 -4.85 10.87
C ASP A 278 -23.66 -4.96 11.85
N ILE A 279 -22.67 -5.80 11.55
CA ILE A 279 -21.53 -5.99 12.44
C ILE A 279 -20.66 -4.74 12.46
N LEU A 280 -20.43 -4.05 11.32
CA LEU A 280 -19.67 -2.80 11.30
C LEU A 280 -20.37 -1.66 12.06
N GLN A 281 -21.69 -1.69 12.20
CA GLN A 281 -22.44 -0.72 12.98
C GLN A 281 -22.51 -1.07 14.47
N TYR A 282 -22.64 -2.35 14.79
CA TYR A 282 -22.89 -2.84 16.16
C TYR A 282 -21.85 -3.88 16.58
N MET A 283 -20.80 -3.40 17.23
CA MET A 283 -19.72 -4.28 17.69
C MET A 283 -20.19 -5.16 18.87
N PRO A 284 -20.19 -6.50 18.73
CA PRO A 284 -20.39 -7.41 19.84
C PRO A 284 -19.31 -7.19 20.92
N LYS A 285 -19.68 -7.34 22.19
CA LYS A 285 -18.76 -7.21 23.33
C LYS A 285 -18.45 -8.61 23.87
N ASP A 286 -17.20 -9.02 23.74
CA ASP A 286 -16.69 -10.29 24.25
C ASP A 286 -15.36 -10.06 24.97
N SER A 287 -15.41 -10.13 26.30
CA SER A 287 -14.24 -9.88 27.14
C SER A 287 -13.14 -10.93 26.95
N LEU A 288 -13.51 -12.18 26.68
CA LEU A 288 -12.53 -13.27 26.48
C LEU A 288 -11.74 -13.02 25.18
N LYS A 289 -12.43 -12.76 24.07
CA LYS A 289 -11.81 -12.44 22.78
C LYS A 289 -10.95 -11.19 22.87
N PHE A 290 -11.39 -10.18 23.61
CA PHE A 290 -10.60 -8.97 23.83
C PHE A 290 -9.28 -9.28 24.53
N GLN A 291 -9.30 -10.10 25.61
CA GLN A 291 -8.08 -10.50 26.30
C GLN A 291 -7.14 -11.32 25.39
N GLN A 292 -7.70 -12.22 24.60
CA GLN A 292 -6.94 -13.00 23.62
C GLN A 292 -6.28 -12.08 22.56
N ALA A 293 -6.99 -11.09 22.05
CA ALA A 293 -6.45 -10.12 21.10
C ALA A 293 -5.30 -9.29 21.70
N LYS A 294 -5.45 -8.81 22.96
CA LYS A 294 -4.37 -8.11 23.68
C LYS A 294 -3.14 -9.00 23.81
N LEU A 295 -3.32 -10.25 24.27
CA LEU A 295 -2.23 -11.20 24.46
C LEU A 295 -1.53 -11.51 23.14
N SER A 296 -2.28 -11.74 22.05
CA SER A 296 -1.74 -11.98 20.71
C SER A 296 -0.83 -10.84 20.26
N ILE A 297 -1.27 -9.59 20.41
CA ILE A 297 -0.46 -8.41 20.05
C ILE A 297 0.77 -8.31 20.94
N GLN A 298 0.62 -8.51 22.25
CA GLN A 298 1.72 -8.45 23.20
C GLN A 298 2.81 -9.46 22.86
N GLN A 299 2.43 -10.72 22.59
CA GLN A 299 3.36 -11.78 22.19
C GLN A 299 4.03 -11.48 20.85
N ARG A 300 3.29 -11.00 19.86
CA ARG A 300 3.82 -10.60 18.55
C ARG A 300 4.84 -9.46 18.68
N LEU A 301 4.57 -8.45 19.49
CA LEU A 301 5.50 -7.35 19.73
C LEU A 301 6.74 -7.79 20.51
N ALA A 302 6.57 -8.62 21.53
CA ALA A 302 7.69 -9.15 22.34
C ALA A 302 8.62 -10.06 21.53
N SER A 303 8.07 -10.86 20.59
CA SER A 303 8.85 -11.74 19.71
C SER A 303 9.42 -11.03 18.48
N SER A 304 8.93 -9.83 18.15
CA SER A 304 9.37 -9.10 16.96
C SER A 304 10.83 -8.62 17.12
N ARG A 305 11.65 -8.93 16.11
CA ARG A 305 13.04 -8.46 16.07
C ARG A 305 13.21 -7.37 15.02
N THR A 306 13.73 -6.23 15.42
CA THR A 306 14.10 -5.18 14.48
C THR A 306 15.40 -5.56 13.80
N THR A 307 15.34 -5.87 12.51
CA THR A 307 16.55 -6.16 11.71
C THR A 307 17.31 -4.86 11.40
N ARG A 308 18.60 -4.97 11.07
CA ARG A 308 19.40 -3.81 10.67
C ARG A 308 18.79 -3.08 9.47
N SER A 309 18.31 -3.81 8.48
CA SER A 309 17.67 -3.24 7.27
C SER A 309 16.34 -2.52 7.56
N SER A 310 15.59 -2.95 8.58
CA SER A 310 14.31 -2.31 8.93
C SER A 310 14.45 -1.09 9.84
N LYS A 311 15.62 -0.85 10.45
CA LYS A 311 15.82 0.29 11.37
C LYS A 311 15.60 1.64 10.71
N LEU A 312 16.14 1.87 9.53
CA LEU A 312 15.98 3.14 8.81
C LEU A 312 14.52 3.37 8.38
N SER A 313 13.87 2.35 7.81
CA SER A 313 12.46 2.45 7.38
C SER A 313 11.52 2.64 8.57
N SER A 314 11.75 1.94 9.69
CA SER A 314 10.97 2.12 10.92
C SER A 314 11.17 3.50 11.52
N PHE A 315 12.41 3.98 11.60
CA PHE A 315 12.72 5.34 12.07
C PHE A 315 12.01 6.39 11.22
N TRP A 316 12.09 6.26 9.89
CA TRP A 316 11.46 7.21 8.97
C TRP A 316 9.94 7.20 9.08
N ALA A 317 9.33 6.01 9.13
CA ALA A 317 7.89 5.87 9.33
C ALA A 317 7.42 6.47 10.66
N ASN A 318 8.14 6.23 11.76
CA ASN A 318 7.84 6.81 13.05
C ASN A 318 7.96 8.35 13.02
N LYS A 319 9.03 8.88 12.42
CA LYS A 319 9.24 10.32 12.27
C LYS A 319 8.12 11.01 11.50
N LYS A 320 7.66 10.42 10.38
CA LYS A 320 6.52 10.95 9.60
C LYS A 320 5.24 11.04 10.41
N LEU A 321 5.00 10.08 11.29
CA LEU A 321 3.84 10.07 12.18
C LEU A 321 4.07 10.88 13.47
N GLY A 322 5.22 11.56 13.59
CA GLY A 322 5.57 12.41 14.73
C GLY A 322 5.91 11.65 16.01
N PHE A 323 6.30 10.36 15.91
CA PHE A 323 6.78 9.61 17.08
C PHE A 323 8.24 9.95 17.38
N LYS A 324 8.55 10.15 18.66
CA LYS A 324 9.92 10.29 19.16
C LYS A 324 10.54 8.94 19.47
N GLU A 325 9.73 8.00 19.90
CA GLU A 325 10.08 6.63 20.29
C GLU A 325 9.51 5.60 19.32
N SER A 326 9.82 4.33 19.53
CA SER A 326 9.27 3.26 18.72
C SER A 326 7.75 3.19 18.85
N LYS A 327 7.06 3.19 17.71
CA LYS A 327 5.61 2.96 17.65
C LYS A 327 5.21 1.66 18.36
N ASN A 328 5.99 0.60 18.18
CA ASN A 328 5.72 -0.71 18.80
C ASN A 328 5.85 -0.65 20.32
N GLU A 329 6.80 0.10 20.85
CA GLU A 329 6.99 0.30 22.28
C GLU A 329 5.79 1.06 22.89
N GLN A 330 5.33 2.11 22.24
CA GLN A 330 4.14 2.83 22.70
C GLN A 330 2.88 1.95 22.68
N ILE A 331 2.68 1.13 21.64
CA ILE A 331 1.59 0.16 21.61
C ILE A 331 1.71 -0.79 22.80
N TYR A 332 2.89 -1.42 22.97
CA TYR A 332 3.15 -2.41 24.04
C TYR A 332 2.86 -1.83 25.43
N ASN A 333 3.34 -0.63 25.72
CA ASN A 333 3.14 0.04 26.99
C ASN A 333 1.65 0.36 27.24
N ARG A 334 0.94 0.85 26.21
CA ARG A 334 -0.48 1.20 26.34
C ARG A 334 -1.39 -0.03 26.47
N LEU A 335 -0.96 -1.21 25.95
CA LEU A 335 -1.76 -2.44 26.07
C LEU A 335 -2.08 -2.81 27.52
N LYS A 336 -1.21 -2.46 28.49
CA LYS A 336 -1.42 -2.80 29.91
C LYS A 336 -2.72 -2.20 30.44
N ASP A 337 -2.96 -0.93 30.12
CA ASP A 337 -4.07 -0.13 30.62
C ASP A 337 -5.28 -0.10 29.68
N LEU A 338 -5.20 -0.79 28.54
CA LEU A 338 -6.29 -0.78 27.57
C LEU A 338 -7.42 -1.71 28.00
N GLU A 339 -8.63 -1.18 28.02
CA GLU A 339 -9.85 -1.90 28.40
C GLU A 339 -10.76 -2.14 27.18
N LEU A 340 -11.74 -3.04 27.32
CA LEU A 340 -12.71 -3.34 26.26
C LEU A 340 -13.51 -2.08 25.87
N ASN A 341 -13.81 -1.20 26.81
CA ASN A 341 -14.52 0.05 26.55
C ASN A 341 -13.72 1.00 25.64
N ASP A 342 -12.38 1.02 25.74
CA ASP A 342 -11.54 1.80 24.83
C ASP A 342 -11.73 1.35 23.37
N ILE A 343 -11.90 0.04 23.15
CA ILE A 343 -12.14 -0.52 21.81
C ILE A 343 -13.57 -0.22 21.35
N VAL A 344 -14.54 -0.27 22.24
CA VAL A 344 -15.94 0.13 21.95
C VAL A 344 -16.01 1.60 21.53
N ASP A 345 -15.30 2.46 22.23
CA ASP A 345 -15.27 3.90 21.92
C ASP A 345 -14.51 4.18 20.64
N PHE A 346 -13.40 3.46 20.39
CA PHE A 346 -12.69 3.49 19.12
C PHE A 346 -13.61 3.07 17.97
N HIS A 347 -14.35 1.97 18.12
CA HIS A 347 -15.31 1.48 17.13
C HIS A 347 -16.39 2.53 16.85
N LYS A 348 -17.08 3.06 17.85
CA LYS A 348 -18.11 4.08 17.69
C LYS A 348 -17.60 5.32 16.93
N LYS A 349 -16.36 5.72 17.24
CA LYS A 349 -15.77 6.94 16.67
C LYS A 349 -15.26 6.74 15.24
N ASN A 350 -14.66 5.61 14.93
CA ASN A 350 -13.89 5.41 13.70
C ASN A 350 -14.50 4.39 12.73
N VAL A 351 -15.30 3.45 13.22
CA VAL A 351 -15.80 2.31 12.43
C VAL A 351 -17.30 2.39 12.21
N SER A 352 -18.08 2.57 13.29
CA SER A 352 -19.54 2.64 13.21
C SER A 352 -19.96 3.83 12.33
N ARG A 353 -20.37 3.54 11.10
CA ARG A 353 -20.82 4.50 10.08
C ARG A 353 -22.05 3.96 9.41
N ASN A 354 -22.88 4.89 8.88
CA ASN A 354 -24.08 4.54 8.13
C ASN A 354 -23.85 4.66 6.62
N GLN A 355 -22.72 5.22 6.19
CA GLN A 355 -22.41 5.45 4.79
C GLN A 355 -21.18 4.64 4.38
N PHE A 356 -21.31 3.93 3.26
CA PHE A 356 -20.29 3.08 2.70
C PHE A 356 -20.12 3.34 1.20
N SER A 357 -18.90 3.21 0.70
CA SER A 357 -18.70 2.88 -0.70
C SER A 357 -18.54 1.37 -0.78
N ILE A 358 -19.52 0.71 -1.39
CA ILE A 358 -19.54 -0.75 -1.57
C ILE A 358 -19.08 -1.04 -2.99
N VAL A 359 -18.01 -1.80 -3.15
CA VAL A 359 -17.49 -2.17 -4.47
C VAL A 359 -17.58 -3.68 -4.65
N ILE A 360 -18.05 -4.12 -5.80
CA ILE A 360 -18.39 -5.52 -6.08
C ILE A 360 -17.83 -5.92 -7.44
N VAL A 361 -17.14 -7.05 -7.49
CA VAL A 361 -16.82 -7.77 -8.72
C VAL A 361 -17.66 -9.05 -8.72
N SER A 362 -18.57 -9.18 -9.66
CA SER A 362 -19.54 -10.28 -9.68
C SER A 362 -20.12 -10.48 -11.08
N ASN A 363 -20.73 -11.62 -11.34
CA ASN A 363 -21.51 -11.85 -12.53
C ASN A 363 -22.88 -11.22 -12.38
N LEU A 364 -23.20 -10.25 -13.25
CA LEU A 364 -24.48 -9.51 -13.21
C LEU A 364 -25.70 -10.39 -13.50
N GLU A 365 -25.54 -11.51 -14.20
CA GLU A 365 -26.64 -12.43 -14.50
C GLU A 365 -27.23 -13.06 -13.22
N TYR A 366 -26.38 -13.27 -12.20
CA TYR A 366 -26.77 -13.91 -10.94
C TYR A 366 -26.83 -12.96 -9.75
N LEU A 367 -26.43 -11.70 -9.94
CA LEU A 367 -26.41 -10.70 -8.89
C LEU A 367 -27.76 -10.01 -8.75
N ASP A 368 -28.35 -10.03 -7.56
CA ASP A 368 -29.61 -9.36 -7.26
C ASP A 368 -29.42 -7.83 -7.10
N ILE A 369 -29.35 -7.15 -8.24
CA ILE A 369 -29.15 -5.68 -8.28
C ILE A 369 -30.32 -4.93 -7.65
N GLU A 370 -31.56 -5.43 -7.81
CA GLU A 370 -32.75 -4.74 -7.27
C GLU A 370 -32.70 -4.70 -5.73
N ASN A 371 -32.34 -5.80 -5.10
CA ASN A 371 -32.19 -5.81 -3.65
C ASN A 371 -30.91 -5.10 -3.14
N LEU A 372 -29.90 -4.91 -3.98
CA LEU A 372 -28.76 -4.05 -3.62
C LEU A 372 -29.15 -2.58 -3.48
N LYS A 373 -30.16 -2.09 -4.23
CA LYS A 373 -30.63 -0.69 -4.17
C LYS A 373 -31.13 -0.28 -2.79
N LYS A 374 -31.50 -1.24 -1.92
CA LYS A 374 -31.90 -0.93 -0.53
C LYS A 374 -30.76 -0.30 0.31
N PHE A 375 -29.51 -0.57 -0.06
CA PHE A 375 -28.36 0.01 0.64
C PHE A 375 -27.94 1.37 0.09
N GLY A 376 -28.21 1.65 -1.19
CA GLY A 376 -27.86 2.90 -1.83
C GLY A 376 -27.93 2.87 -3.36
N LYS A 377 -27.44 3.93 -3.98
CA LYS A 377 -27.40 4.03 -5.46
C LYS A 377 -26.43 3.02 -6.04
N VAL A 378 -26.91 2.20 -6.98
CA VAL A 378 -26.08 1.21 -7.70
C VAL A 378 -25.63 1.80 -9.04
N GLU A 379 -24.36 1.67 -9.32
CA GLU A 379 -23.73 2.08 -10.58
C GLU A 379 -22.90 0.91 -11.12
N VAL A 380 -23.15 0.53 -12.38
CA VAL A 380 -22.38 -0.51 -13.07
C VAL A 380 -21.22 0.15 -13.81
N LEU A 381 -20.02 -0.24 -13.46
CA LEU A 381 -18.79 0.27 -14.05
C LEU A 381 -18.22 -0.69 -15.10
N LYS A 382 -17.47 -0.12 -16.02
CA LYS A 382 -16.64 -0.87 -16.97
C LYS A 382 -15.17 -0.77 -16.57
N VAL A 383 -14.33 -1.66 -17.11
CA VAL A 383 -12.88 -1.66 -16.85
C VAL A 383 -12.23 -0.33 -17.21
N GLU A 384 -12.71 0.31 -18.28
CA GLU A 384 -12.22 1.61 -18.76
C GLU A 384 -12.48 2.76 -17.79
N ASN A 385 -13.47 2.63 -16.90
CA ASN A 385 -13.70 3.59 -15.81
C ASN A 385 -12.63 3.52 -14.72
N LEU A 386 -11.90 2.40 -14.64
CA LEU A 386 -10.92 2.12 -13.59
C LEU A 386 -9.47 2.29 -14.06
N TYR A 387 -9.23 2.06 -15.35
CA TYR A 387 -7.89 2.02 -15.93
C TYR A 387 -7.86 2.66 -17.31
N PRO A 388 -6.78 3.38 -17.67
CA PRO A 388 -6.63 4.00 -18.99
C PRO A 388 -6.11 3.01 -20.07
N TYR A 389 -6.14 1.69 -19.83
CA TYR A 389 -5.54 0.66 -20.67
C TYR A 389 -6.34 -0.63 -20.72
#